data_8b810810e66ad21efec69e87aabd797e
#
_entry.id   8b810810e66ad21efec69e87aabd797e
#
_cell.length_a   1.000
_cell.length_b   1.000
_cell.length_c   1.000
_cell.angle_alpha   90.00
_cell.angle_beta   90.00
_cell.angle_gamma   90.00
#
_symmetry.space_group_name_H-M   'P 1'
#
loop_
_entity.id
_entity.type
_entity.pdbx_description
1 polymer ?
#
loop_
_entity_poly.entity_id
_entity_poly.type
_entity_poly.pdbx_seq_one_letter_code
_entity_poly.pdbx_strand_id
1 'polypeptide(L)'
;SLHDALPIFSAVLLLRTGQNTKIKGDAAIAMISVGALAVGYLLMNIFSTSSNLSGDVCCTLFGSTSILTLSPVEVWLCVGMSVLVVAVFVLFYNKIFAVTFDESFARATGTKAGLYNLLIAVVVAVIIVLAMNLVGSLLISALVIFPALSAMRMFKSFRSVTICAAVLSVFCALLGILASILAGTPVGSTIVAVQIGAFGL
;
A
#
# COMPACT_ATOMS: atom_id res chain seq x y z
N SER A 1 0.78 -32.09 -6.21
CA SER A 1 -0.28 -31.38 -6.93
C SER A 1 -0.01 -29.88 -6.89
N LEU A 2 -0.74 -29.12 -7.74
CA LEU A 2 -0.53 -27.67 -7.89
C LEU A 2 -0.77 -26.91 -6.56
N HIS A 3 -1.63 -27.45 -5.71
CA HIS A 3 -1.94 -26.90 -4.39
C HIS A 3 -0.76 -26.95 -3.40
N ASP A 4 0.12 -27.91 -3.54
CA ASP A 4 1.29 -28.05 -2.67
C ASP A 4 2.49 -27.26 -3.19
N ALA A 5 2.53 -26.98 -4.49
CA ALA A 5 3.60 -26.22 -5.13
C ALA A 5 3.54 -24.73 -4.81
N LEU A 6 2.35 -24.15 -4.64
CA LEU A 6 2.15 -22.73 -4.34
C LEU A 6 2.76 -22.28 -3.01
N PRO A 7 2.51 -22.96 -1.85
CA PRO A 7 3.14 -22.58 -0.60
C PRO A 7 4.66 -22.81 -0.60
N ILE A 8 5.14 -23.86 -1.29
CA ILE A 8 6.58 -24.12 -1.43
C ILE A 8 7.24 -23.02 -2.26
N PHE A 9 6.62 -22.63 -3.38
CA PHE A 9 7.15 -21.55 -4.22
C PHE A 9 7.16 -20.20 -3.48
N SER A 10 6.11 -19.88 -2.73
CA SER A 10 6.05 -18.67 -1.92
C SER A 10 7.09 -18.68 -0.79
N ALA A 11 7.31 -19.83 -0.14
CA ALA A 11 8.33 -19.99 0.89
C ALA A 11 9.76 -19.84 0.33
N VAL A 12 10.04 -20.43 -0.83
CA VAL A 12 11.34 -20.28 -1.52
C VAL A 12 11.58 -18.84 -1.96
N LEU A 13 10.54 -18.17 -2.49
CA LEU A 13 10.61 -16.76 -2.86
C LEU A 13 10.86 -15.86 -1.65
N LEU A 14 10.21 -16.15 -0.51
CA LEU A 14 10.41 -15.49 0.78
C LEU A 14 11.85 -15.65 1.28
N LEU A 15 12.38 -16.87 1.25
CA LEU A 15 13.74 -17.16 1.70
C LEU A 15 14.77 -16.45 0.81
N ARG A 16 14.58 -16.44 -0.50
CA ARG A 16 15.49 -15.81 -1.44
C ARG A 16 15.47 -14.28 -1.36
N THR A 17 14.29 -13.70 -1.12
CA THR A 17 14.14 -12.26 -0.99
C THR A 17 14.57 -11.77 0.40
N GLY A 18 14.31 -12.53 1.46
CA GLY A 18 14.67 -12.18 2.83
C GLY A 18 16.18 -12.26 3.13
N GLN A 19 16.93 -13.09 2.44
CA GLN A 19 18.38 -13.23 2.65
C GLN A 19 19.20 -12.10 2.00
N ASN A 20 18.70 -11.48 0.94
CA ASN A 20 19.47 -10.50 0.15
C ASN A 20 19.08 -9.03 0.39
N THR A 21 18.04 -8.76 1.16
CA THR A 21 17.56 -7.40 1.38
C THR A 21 17.50 -7.08 2.87
N LYS A 22 17.95 -5.89 3.25
CA LYS A 22 17.80 -5.31 4.59
C LYS A 22 16.33 -4.99 4.94
N ILE A 23 15.38 -5.66 4.31
CA ILE A 23 13.94 -5.48 4.52
C ILE A 23 13.58 -6.29 5.76
N LYS A 24 12.91 -5.66 6.72
CA LYS A 24 12.36 -6.36 7.90
C LYS A 24 11.41 -7.47 7.43
N GLY A 25 11.51 -8.65 8.04
CA GLY A 25 10.79 -9.85 7.61
C GLY A 25 9.28 -9.65 7.43
N ASP A 26 8.62 -8.87 8.29
CA ASP A 26 7.20 -8.56 8.20
C ASP A 26 6.82 -7.83 6.91
N ALA A 27 7.64 -6.87 6.47
CA ALA A 27 7.40 -6.15 5.22
C ALA A 27 7.55 -7.05 3.99
N ALA A 28 8.50 -7.99 4.01
CA ALA A 28 8.68 -8.97 2.94
C ALA A 28 7.48 -9.94 2.87
N ILE A 29 7.00 -10.44 4.00
CA ILE A 29 5.83 -11.30 4.07
C ILE A 29 4.59 -10.59 3.54
N ALA A 30 4.34 -9.36 4.00
CA ALA A 30 3.21 -8.56 3.55
C ALA A 30 3.25 -8.28 2.04
N MET A 31 4.42 -7.94 1.50
CA MET A 31 4.61 -7.68 0.07
C MET A 31 4.33 -8.93 -0.78
N ILE A 32 4.84 -10.09 -0.38
CA ILE A 32 4.63 -11.35 -1.11
C ILE A 32 3.17 -11.77 -1.04
N SER A 33 2.52 -11.64 0.12
CA SER A 33 1.10 -11.99 0.28
C SER A 33 0.20 -11.13 -0.60
N VAL A 34 0.37 -9.81 -0.56
CA VAL A 34 -0.42 -8.87 -1.38
C VAL A 34 -0.12 -9.06 -2.86
N GLY A 35 1.15 -9.26 -3.23
CA GLY A 35 1.55 -9.49 -4.61
C GLY A 35 0.99 -10.79 -5.18
N ALA A 36 1.06 -11.88 -4.43
CA ALA A 36 0.52 -13.18 -4.84
C ALA A 36 -1.00 -13.14 -5.05
N LEU A 37 -1.74 -12.48 -4.14
CA LEU A 37 -3.18 -12.29 -4.27
C LEU A 37 -3.53 -11.45 -5.50
N ALA A 38 -2.83 -10.37 -5.75
CA ALA A 38 -3.08 -9.50 -6.89
C ALA A 38 -2.82 -10.21 -8.22
N VAL A 39 -1.70 -10.93 -8.33
CA VAL A 39 -1.35 -11.72 -9.53
C VAL A 39 -2.35 -12.87 -9.70
N GLY A 40 -2.69 -13.58 -8.63
CA GLY A 40 -3.70 -14.65 -8.67
C GLY A 40 -5.04 -14.15 -9.18
N TYR A 41 -5.50 -13.00 -8.71
CA TYR A 41 -6.73 -12.37 -9.16
C TYR A 41 -6.66 -11.92 -10.64
N LEU A 42 -5.55 -11.32 -11.07
CA LEU A 42 -5.35 -10.97 -12.48
C LEU A 42 -5.43 -12.20 -13.39
N LEU A 43 -4.79 -13.29 -13.02
CA LEU A 43 -4.81 -14.54 -13.76
C LEU A 43 -6.24 -15.12 -13.82
N MET A 44 -6.96 -15.12 -12.68
CA MET A 44 -8.36 -15.53 -12.66
C MET A 44 -9.21 -14.68 -13.61
N ASN A 45 -9.04 -13.37 -13.63
CA ASN A 45 -9.81 -12.49 -14.49
C ASN A 45 -9.52 -12.71 -15.97
N ILE A 46 -8.27 -13.00 -16.33
CA ILE A 46 -7.88 -13.25 -17.73
C ILE A 46 -8.32 -14.64 -18.21
N PHE A 47 -8.25 -15.67 -17.33
CA PHE A 47 -8.49 -17.06 -17.73
C PHE A 47 -9.86 -17.62 -17.34
N SER A 48 -10.64 -16.97 -16.45
CA SER A 48 -11.92 -17.51 -16.05
C SER A 48 -13.08 -16.98 -16.90
N THR A 49 -13.87 -17.93 -17.41
CA THR A 49 -15.06 -17.69 -18.25
C THR A 49 -16.32 -17.44 -17.43
N SER A 50 -16.30 -17.55 -16.10
CA SER A 50 -17.48 -17.40 -15.25
C SER A 50 -17.50 -16.09 -14.49
N SER A 51 -18.39 -15.20 -14.88
CA SER A 51 -18.52 -13.82 -14.43
C SER A 51 -18.93 -13.63 -12.96
N ASN A 52 -19.53 -14.64 -12.31
CA ASN A 52 -20.16 -14.46 -10.99
C ASN A 52 -19.21 -14.55 -9.80
N LEU A 53 -18.16 -15.35 -9.87
CA LEU A 53 -17.16 -15.48 -8.79
C LEU A 53 -16.13 -14.34 -8.81
N SER A 54 -15.81 -13.83 -10.00
CA SER A 54 -14.84 -12.74 -10.16
C SER A 54 -15.37 -11.41 -9.65
N GLY A 55 -16.68 -11.16 -9.74
CA GLY A 55 -17.29 -9.90 -9.33
C GLY A 55 -17.28 -9.69 -7.81
N ASP A 56 -17.68 -10.70 -7.04
CA ASP A 56 -17.76 -10.61 -5.58
C ASP A 56 -16.40 -10.46 -4.91
N VAL A 57 -15.40 -11.21 -5.40
CA VAL A 57 -14.03 -11.11 -4.89
C VAL A 57 -13.39 -9.76 -5.25
N CYS A 58 -13.68 -9.25 -6.45
CA CYS A 58 -13.22 -7.93 -6.87
C CYS A 58 -13.77 -6.82 -5.98
N CYS A 59 -15.06 -6.85 -5.72
CA CYS A 59 -15.72 -5.83 -4.91
C CYS A 59 -15.22 -5.81 -3.46
N THR A 60 -14.90 -6.97 -2.90
CA THR A 60 -14.47 -7.08 -1.51
C THR A 60 -12.99 -6.74 -1.31
N LEU A 61 -12.11 -7.17 -2.21
CA LEU A 61 -10.65 -7.04 -2.05
C LEU A 61 -10.07 -5.76 -2.68
N PHE A 62 -10.62 -5.35 -3.82
CA PHE A 62 -10.11 -4.19 -4.58
C PHE A 62 -11.05 -2.98 -4.55
N GLY A 63 -12.03 -2.99 -3.66
CA GLY A 63 -13.07 -1.99 -3.64
C GLY A 63 -14.09 -2.24 -4.77
N SER A 64 -15.34 -1.94 -4.48
CA SER A 64 -16.34 -2.01 -5.53
C SER A 64 -15.97 -1.03 -6.65
N THR A 65 -16.45 -1.30 -7.83
CA THR A 65 -16.48 -0.38 -8.97
C THR A 65 -17.22 0.94 -8.67
N SER A 66 -17.44 1.23 -7.40
CA SER A 66 -18.15 2.36 -6.81
C SER A 66 -17.44 3.70 -6.95
N ILE A 67 -16.30 3.79 -7.63
CA ILE A 67 -15.76 5.10 -8.03
C ILE A 67 -16.81 5.90 -8.82
N LEU A 68 -17.68 5.21 -9.55
CA LEU A 68 -18.80 5.82 -10.29
C LEU A 68 -20.01 6.15 -9.39
N THR A 69 -20.12 5.57 -8.20
CA THR A 69 -21.24 5.75 -7.27
C THR A 69 -20.88 6.54 -6.03
N LEU A 70 -19.64 7.05 -5.95
CA LEU A 70 -19.18 7.91 -4.85
C LEU A 70 -20.05 9.16 -4.76
N SER A 71 -20.66 9.36 -3.60
CA SER A 71 -21.37 10.59 -3.29
C SER A 71 -20.39 11.78 -3.30
N PRO A 72 -20.78 12.95 -3.83
CA PRO A 72 -19.96 14.16 -3.76
C PRO A 72 -19.49 14.48 -2.33
N VAL A 73 -20.27 14.14 -1.32
CA VAL A 73 -19.93 14.32 0.08
C VAL A 73 -18.74 13.45 0.49
N GLU A 74 -18.70 12.19 0.06
CA GLU A 74 -17.58 11.28 0.33
C GLU A 74 -16.27 11.76 -0.29
N VAL A 75 -16.33 12.29 -1.50
CA VAL A 75 -15.17 12.88 -2.18
C VAL A 75 -14.63 14.06 -1.39
N TRP A 76 -15.48 15.00 -0.97
CA TRP A 76 -15.08 16.16 -0.17
C TRP A 76 -14.52 15.75 1.20
N LEU A 77 -15.09 14.72 1.81
CA LEU A 77 -14.61 14.18 3.07
C LEU A 77 -13.20 13.58 2.89
N CYS A 78 -12.95 12.84 1.82
CA CYS A 78 -11.62 12.30 1.50
C CYS A 78 -10.58 13.40 1.24
N VAL A 79 -10.95 14.43 0.47
CA VAL A 79 -10.06 15.58 0.22
C VAL A 79 -9.75 16.30 1.53
N GLY A 80 -10.75 16.57 2.36
CA GLY A 80 -10.57 17.22 3.65
C GLY A 80 -9.67 16.42 4.59
N MET A 81 -9.88 15.12 4.69
CA MET A 81 -9.03 14.21 5.48
C MET A 81 -7.60 14.13 4.95
N SER A 82 -7.43 14.09 3.63
CA SER A 82 -6.09 14.09 3.01
C SER A 82 -5.32 15.37 3.33
N VAL A 83 -5.96 16.52 3.21
CA VAL A 83 -5.35 17.82 3.57
C VAL A 83 -5.00 17.86 5.06
N LEU A 84 -5.90 17.40 5.93
CA LEU A 84 -5.65 17.35 7.37
C LEU A 84 -4.44 16.47 7.71
N VAL A 85 -4.35 15.29 7.14
CA VAL A 85 -3.22 14.37 7.36
C VAL A 85 -1.91 14.97 6.90
N VAL A 86 -1.88 15.57 5.70
CA VAL A 86 -0.68 16.24 5.19
C VAL A 86 -0.28 17.41 6.09
N ALA A 87 -1.26 18.20 6.54
CA ALA A 87 -1.01 19.32 7.46
C ALA A 87 -0.42 18.82 8.79
N VAL A 88 -1.01 17.80 9.40
CA VAL A 88 -0.48 17.19 10.64
C VAL A 88 0.94 16.67 10.43
N PHE A 89 1.19 15.97 9.33
CA PHE A 89 2.51 15.44 9.03
C PHE A 89 3.56 16.56 8.85
N VAL A 90 3.23 17.61 8.10
CA VAL A 90 4.13 18.74 7.85
C VAL A 90 4.41 19.52 9.13
N LEU A 91 3.37 19.81 9.93
CA LEU A 91 3.50 20.57 11.18
C LEU A 91 4.33 19.82 12.23
N PHE A 92 4.12 18.52 12.35
CA PHE A 92 4.80 17.68 13.34
C PHE A 92 5.97 16.89 12.77
N TYR A 93 6.41 17.18 11.55
CA TYR A 93 7.45 16.44 10.85
C TYR A 93 8.69 16.16 11.70
N ASN A 94 9.26 17.18 12.36
CA ASN A 94 10.46 17.04 13.15
C ASN A 94 10.28 16.15 14.40
N LYS A 95 9.08 16.19 15.00
CA LYS A 95 8.75 15.37 16.17
C LYS A 95 8.43 13.94 15.77
N ILE A 96 7.70 13.75 14.69
CA ILE A 96 7.39 12.43 14.11
C ILE A 96 8.71 11.74 13.71
N PHE A 97 9.60 12.46 13.05
CA PHE A 97 10.90 11.94 12.66
C PHE A 97 11.72 11.49 13.89
N ALA A 98 11.85 12.34 14.90
CA ALA A 98 12.61 12.01 16.10
C ALA A 98 12.06 10.78 16.83
N VAL A 99 10.74 10.68 16.98
CA VAL A 99 10.08 9.56 17.67
C VAL A 99 10.16 8.26 16.86
N THR A 100 10.09 8.35 15.53
CA THR A 100 10.15 7.17 14.66
C THR A 100 11.55 6.56 14.59
N PHE A 101 12.61 7.38 14.65
CA PHE A 101 13.99 6.91 14.56
C PHE A 101 14.59 6.48 15.90
N ASP A 102 14.39 7.28 16.94
CA ASP A 102 14.90 6.99 18.26
C ASP A 102 13.96 7.54 19.34
N GLU A 103 13.07 6.68 19.79
CA GLU A 103 12.13 7.01 20.85
C GLU A 103 12.82 7.33 22.16
N SER A 104 13.93 6.65 22.47
CA SER A 104 14.70 6.84 23.70
C SER A 104 15.34 8.23 23.72
N PHE A 105 15.95 8.63 22.62
CA PHE A 105 16.51 9.96 22.45
C PHE A 105 15.44 11.05 22.49
N ALA A 106 14.31 10.83 21.81
CA ALA A 106 13.18 11.75 21.82
C ALA A 106 12.63 11.99 23.23
N ARG A 107 12.55 10.94 24.06
CA ARG A 107 12.18 11.04 25.47
C ARG A 107 13.22 11.81 26.30
N ALA A 108 14.50 11.54 26.08
CA ALA A 108 15.60 12.20 26.78
C ALA A 108 15.65 13.72 26.50
N THR A 109 15.24 14.14 25.29
CA THR A 109 15.12 15.55 24.89
C THR A 109 13.82 16.23 25.36
N GLY A 110 13.04 15.59 26.22
CA GLY A 110 11.79 16.14 26.77
C GLY A 110 10.58 16.03 25.85
N THR A 111 10.69 15.33 24.71
CA THR A 111 9.55 15.09 23.82
C THR A 111 8.66 14.00 24.40
N LYS A 112 7.34 14.24 24.49
CA LYS A 112 6.36 13.25 24.95
C LYS A 112 6.15 12.17 23.86
N ALA A 113 7.13 11.28 23.69
CA ALA A 113 7.15 10.29 22.61
C ALA A 113 5.89 9.43 22.54
N GLY A 114 5.34 9.01 23.70
CA GLY A 114 4.09 8.24 23.74
C GLY A 114 2.89 8.96 23.15
N LEU A 115 2.80 10.28 23.30
CA LEU A 115 1.71 11.07 22.74
C LEU A 115 1.84 11.22 21.22
N TYR A 116 3.05 11.37 20.70
CA TYR A 116 3.29 11.39 19.26
C TYR A 116 3.10 10.02 18.61
N ASN A 117 3.50 8.93 19.28
CA ASN A 117 3.21 7.57 18.82
C ASN A 117 1.70 7.32 18.75
N LEU A 118 0.94 7.74 19.77
CA LEU A 118 -0.52 7.64 19.75
C LEU A 118 -1.12 8.47 18.60
N LEU A 119 -0.64 9.69 18.40
CA LEU A 119 -1.10 10.55 17.31
C LEU A 119 -0.86 9.89 15.94
N ILE A 120 0.33 9.36 15.71
CA ILE A 120 0.67 8.63 14.46
C ILE A 120 -0.27 7.45 14.30
N ALA A 121 -0.45 6.62 15.34
CA ALA A 121 -1.29 5.44 15.28
C ALA A 121 -2.75 5.78 14.95
N VAL A 122 -3.31 6.81 15.58
CA VAL A 122 -4.68 7.26 15.33
C VAL A 122 -4.84 7.79 13.90
N VAL A 123 -3.91 8.64 13.45
CA VAL A 123 -3.94 9.17 12.07
C VAL A 123 -3.87 8.04 11.04
N VAL A 124 -2.94 7.10 11.22
CA VAL A 124 -2.80 5.95 10.31
C VAL A 124 -4.04 5.07 10.33
N ALA A 125 -4.61 4.79 11.52
CA ALA A 125 -5.82 3.98 11.63
C ALA A 125 -7.02 4.62 10.91
N VAL A 126 -7.22 5.92 11.08
CA VAL A 126 -8.30 6.66 10.40
C VAL A 126 -8.12 6.63 8.88
N ILE A 127 -6.89 6.84 8.39
CA ILE A 127 -6.60 6.76 6.95
C ILE A 127 -6.92 5.37 6.42
N ILE A 128 -6.44 4.32 7.08
CA ILE A 128 -6.64 2.95 6.62
C ILE A 128 -8.13 2.62 6.57
N VAL A 129 -8.89 2.93 7.62
CA VAL A 129 -10.33 2.64 7.67
C VAL A 129 -11.11 3.36 6.56
N LEU A 130 -10.88 4.65 6.37
CA LEU A 130 -11.53 5.42 5.31
C LEU A 130 -11.15 4.90 3.92
N ALA A 131 -9.88 4.64 3.73
CA ALA A 131 -9.35 4.20 2.46
C ALA A 131 -9.79 2.75 2.13
N MET A 132 -9.91 1.85 3.13
CA MET A 132 -10.44 0.49 2.92
C MET A 132 -11.87 0.50 2.37
N ASN A 133 -12.72 1.40 2.85
CA ASN A 133 -14.10 1.51 2.37
C ASN A 133 -14.19 2.01 0.92
N LEU A 134 -13.23 2.81 0.48
CA LEU A 134 -13.23 3.42 -0.86
C LEU A 134 -12.52 2.57 -1.91
N VAL A 135 -11.41 1.99 -1.55
CA VAL A 135 -10.44 1.41 -2.51
C VAL A 135 -10.22 -0.09 -2.29
N GLY A 136 -10.71 -0.61 -1.17
CA GLY A 136 -10.54 -2.01 -0.77
C GLY A 136 -9.25 -2.29 -0.01
N SER A 137 -9.30 -3.34 0.81
CA SER A 137 -8.23 -3.66 1.77
C SER A 137 -6.91 -4.05 1.11
N LEU A 138 -6.97 -4.78 0.01
CA LEU A 138 -5.78 -5.30 -0.66
C LEU A 138 -5.04 -4.21 -1.43
N LEU A 139 -5.78 -3.33 -2.11
CA LEU A 139 -5.17 -2.23 -2.86
C LEU A 139 -4.51 -1.21 -1.92
N ILE A 140 -5.10 -0.93 -0.75
CA ILE A 140 -4.48 -0.05 0.24
C ILE A 140 -3.19 -0.64 0.79
N SER A 141 -3.21 -1.93 1.14
CA SER A 141 -2.00 -2.61 1.61
C SER A 141 -0.88 -2.51 0.57
N ALA A 142 -1.22 -2.70 -0.71
CA ALA A 142 -0.25 -2.54 -1.80
C ALA A 142 0.26 -1.10 -1.92
N LEU A 143 -0.64 -0.12 -1.94
CA LEU A 143 -0.29 1.31 -2.07
C LEU A 143 0.60 1.83 -0.94
N VAL A 144 0.54 1.23 0.23
CA VAL A 144 1.40 1.59 1.36
C VAL A 144 2.74 0.86 1.30
N ILE A 145 2.73 -0.45 1.02
CA ILE A 145 3.92 -1.30 1.16
C ILE A 145 4.89 -1.13 -0.01
N PHE A 146 4.42 -1.27 -1.26
CA PHE A 146 5.31 -1.28 -2.43
C PHE A 146 6.07 0.04 -2.66
N PRO A 147 5.43 1.22 -2.65
CA PRO A 147 6.14 2.47 -2.84
C PRO A 147 7.11 2.79 -1.72
N ALA A 148 6.73 2.45 -0.46
CA ALA A 148 7.61 2.67 0.68
C ALA A 148 8.88 1.82 0.59
N LEU A 149 8.75 0.53 0.25
CA LEU A 149 9.90 -0.37 0.09
C LEU A 149 10.76 0.01 -1.11
N SER A 150 10.17 0.40 -2.24
CA SER A 150 10.90 0.89 -3.41
C SER A 150 11.72 2.13 -3.08
N ALA A 151 11.12 3.10 -2.40
CA ALA A 151 11.80 4.33 -2.00
C ALA A 151 12.93 4.08 -0.99
N MET A 152 12.76 3.13 -0.04
CA MET A 152 13.79 2.74 0.92
C MET A 152 14.99 2.04 0.26
N ARG A 153 14.82 1.39 -0.87
CA ARG A 153 15.93 0.82 -1.65
C ARG A 153 16.74 1.90 -2.36
N MET A 154 16.08 2.96 -2.84
CA MET A 154 16.72 4.04 -3.61
C MET A 154 17.37 5.11 -2.73
N PHE A 155 16.77 5.43 -1.60
CA PHE A 155 17.20 6.56 -0.76
C PHE A 155 17.44 6.14 0.69
N LYS A 156 18.42 6.81 1.32
CA LYS A 156 18.78 6.59 2.74
C LYS A 156 18.28 7.70 3.66
N SER A 157 17.83 8.82 3.12
CA SER A 157 17.33 9.96 3.89
C SER A 157 15.81 9.85 4.07
N PHE A 158 15.32 10.04 5.29
CA PHE A 158 13.89 9.98 5.58
C PHE A 158 13.04 10.91 4.71
N ARG A 159 13.50 12.13 4.51
CA ARG A 159 12.81 13.11 3.63
C ARG A 159 12.71 12.60 2.20
N SER A 160 13.83 12.15 1.65
CA SER A 160 13.87 11.66 0.27
C SER A 160 13.02 10.40 0.11
N VAL A 161 13.04 9.49 1.08
CA VAL A 161 12.21 8.28 1.09
C VAL A 161 10.73 8.65 1.10
N THR A 162 10.30 9.54 1.98
CA THR A 162 8.89 9.95 2.09
C THR A 162 8.38 10.62 0.82
N ILE A 163 9.15 11.59 0.28
CA ILE A 163 8.78 12.29 -0.95
C ILE A 163 8.76 11.32 -2.14
N CYS A 164 9.79 10.49 -2.27
CA CYS A 164 9.88 9.50 -3.35
C CYS A 164 8.73 8.48 -3.27
N ALA A 165 8.42 7.95 -2.08
CA ALA A 165 7.32 7.02 -1.90
C ALA A 165 5.97 7.64 -2.29
N ALA A 166 5.71 8.89 -1.91
CA ALA A 166 4.50 9.61 -2.26
C ALA A 166 4.38 9.82 -3.78
N VAL A 167 5.44 10.32 -4.42
CA VAL A 167 5.47 10.53 -5.89
C VAL A 167 5.30 9.21 -6.63
N LEU A 168 6.00 8.16 -6.21
CA LEU A 168 5.97 6.84 -6.84
C LEU A 168 4.60 6.19 -6.69
N SER A 169 3.95 6.33 -5.52
CA SER A 169 2.59 5.84 -5.29
C SER A 169 1.59 6.48 -6.24
N VAL A 170 1.60 7.81 -6.36
CA VAL A 170 0.70 8.56 -7.27
C VAL A 170 0.96 8.18 -8.72
N PHE A 171 2.23 8.13 -9.13
CA PHE A 171 2.62 7.80 -10.50
C PHE A 171 2.20 6.37 -10.88
N CYS A 172 2.47 5.39 -10.04
CA CYS A 172 2.06 4.00 -10.27
C CYS A 172 0.53 3.85 -10.26
N ALA A 173 -0.19 4.58 -9.42
CA ALA A 173 -1.65 4.57 -9.43
C ALA A 173 -2.21 5.11 -10.75
N LEU A 174 -1.70 6.25 -11.24
CA LEU A 174 -2.11 6.82 -12.52
C LEU A 174 -1.80 5.88 -13.69
N LEU A 175 -0.59 5.33 -13.74
CA LEU A 175 -0.23 4.34 -14.77
C LEU A 175 -1.10 3.09 -14.70
N GLY A 176 -1.40 2.59 -13.50
CA GLY A 176 -2.25 1.43 -13.30
C GLY A 176 -3.69 1.66 -13.75
N ILE A 177 -4.25 2.85 -13.51
CA ILE A 177 -5.58 3.23 -14.00
C ILE A 177 -5.58 3.29 -15.53
N LEU A 178 -4.60 3.94 -16.14
CA LEU A 178 -4.49 4.03 -17.61
C LEU A 178 -4.34 2.65 -18.24
N ALA A 179 -3.47 1.81 -17.69
CA ALA A 179 -3.28 0.44 -18.15
C ALA A 179 -4.55 -0.41 -18.01
N SER A 180 -5.30 -0.24 -16.91
CA SER A 180 -6.57 -0.92 -16.69
C SER A 180 -7.61 -0.54 -17.74
N ILE A 181 -7.72 0.74 -18.09
CA ILE A 181 -8.65 1.22 -19.11
C ILE A 181 -8.30 0.63 -20.48
N LEU A 182 -7.01 0.58 -20.83
CA LEU A 182 -6.54 0.06 -22.11
C LEU A 182 -6.69 -1.46 -22.24
N ALA A 183 -6.46 -2.19 -21.15
CA ALA A 183 -6.48 -3.65 -21.13
C ALA A 183 -7.86 -4.24 -20.75
N GLY A 184 -8.81 -3.42 -20.30
CA GLY A 184 -10.11 -3.90 -19.81
C GLY A 184 -10.01 -4.75 -18.55
N THR A 185 -8.96 -4.55 -17.72
CA THR A 185 -8.69 -5.33 -16.52
C THR A 185 -9.18 -4.62 -15.26
N PRO A 186 -9.39 -5.33 -14.14
CA PRO A 186 -9.79 -4.70 -12.88
C PRO A 186 -8.74 -3.70 -12.39
N VAL A 187 -9.17 -2.47 -12.09
CA VAL A 187 -8.30 -1.34 -11.75
C VAL A 187 -7.35 -1.65 -10.60
N GLY A 188 -7.87 -2.24 -9.51
CA GLY A 188 -7.08 -2.51 -8.32
C GLY A 188 -5.92 -3.48 -8.55
N SER A 189 -6.18 -4.61 -9.20
CA SER A 189 -5.14 -5.60 -9.48
C SER A 189 -4.11 -5.09 -10.48
N THR A 190 -4.51 -4.27 -11.43
CA THR A 190 -3.60 -3.66 -12.42
C THR A 190 -2.68 -2.64 -11.76
N ILE A 191 -3.19 -1.81 -10.84
CA ILE A 191 -2.35 -0.89 -10.06
C ILE A 191 -1.29 -1.66 -9.25
N VAL A 192 -1.70 -2.75 -8.58
CA VAL A 192 -0.75 -3.58 -7.82
C VAL A 192 0.30 -4.22 -8.73
N ALA A 193 -0.10 -4.72 -9.92
CA ALA A 193 0.84 -5.29 -10.87
C ALA A 193 1.88 -4.26 -11.36
N VAL A 194 1.46 -3.01 -11.63
CA VAL A 194 2.36 -1.90 -11.99
C VAL A 194 3.33 -1.59 -10.84
N GLN A 195 2.85 -1.61 -9.58
CA GLN A 195 3.70 -1.39 -8.41
C GLN A 195 4.72 -2.51 -8.19
N ILE A 196 4.33 -3.76 -8.43
CA ILE A 196 5.27 -4.91 -8.40
C ILE A 196 6.34 -4.73 -9.47
N GLY A 197 5.95 -4.33 -10.68
CA GLY A 197 6.89 -4.01 -11.75
C GLY A 197 7.86 -2.88 -11.39
N ALA A 198 7.36 -1.81 -10.80
CA ALA A 198 8.17 -0.69 -10.33
C ALA A 198 9.11 -1.06 -9.17
N PHE A 199 8.71 -2.01 -8.31
CA PHE A 199 9.57 -2.53 -7.25
C PHE A 199 10.68 -3.44 -7.77
N GLY A 200 10.45 -4.16 -8.88
CA GLY A 200 11.41 -5.06 -9.52
C GLY A 200 12.52 -4.36 -10.32
N LEU A 201 12.32 -3.09 -10.69
CA LEU A 201 13.29 -2.24 -11.35
C LEU A 201 14.26 -1.60 -10.35
#